data_84f42595966ed0050da88141907643be
#
_entry.id   84f42595966ed0050da88141907643be
#
_cell.length_a   1.000
_cell.length_b   1.000
_cell.length_c   1.000
_cell.angle_alpha   90.00
_cell.angle_beta   90.00
_cell.angle_gamma   90.00
#
_symmetry.space_group_name_H-M   'P 1'
#
loop_
_entity.id
_entity.type
_entity.pdbx_description
1 polymer ?
#
loop_
_entity_poly.entity_id
_entity_poly.type
_entity_poly.pdbx_seq_one_letter_code
_entity_poly.pdbx_strand_id
1 'polypeptide(L)'
;MKRTLMRRQVLKIVASVTLSPWPLPAASTSANRVQQAAALLAATAEGAILQIDLEDLLDALKFCGSSPVSFTVTNHDACKVLDACRDALARIPTHNKTAAVVVCSGYGESFGLHHCTEVFSVVQHAMDESAYQVFAAVFDPALVDAMSVTCL
;
A
#
# COMPACT_ATOMS: atom_id res chain seq x y z
N MET A 1 -6.93 21.10 14.30
CA MET A 1 -7.55 20.06 15.14
C MET A 1 -8.11 18.86 14.35
N LYS A 2 -8.89 19.02 13.29
CA LYS A 2 -9.43 17.90 12.49
C LYS A 2 -8.35 16.96 11.95
N ARG A 3 -7.24 17.48 11.36
CA ARG A 3 -6.15 16.67 10.79
C ARG A 3 -5.44 15.77 11.81
N THR A 4 -5.27 16.22 13.07
CA THR A 4 -4.60 15.44 14.11
C THR A 4 -5.50 14.31 14.63
N LEU A 5 -6.80 14.55 14.69
CA LEU A 5 -7.78 13.54 15.11
C LEU A 5 -7.90 12.43 14.06
N MET A 6 -7.93 12.78 12.78
CA MET A 6 -8.00 11.84 11.67
C MET A 6 -6.71 10.98 11.56
N ARG A 7 -5.53 11.57 11.73
CA ARG A 7 -4.26 10.79 11.78
C ARG A 7 -4.26 9.75 12.90
N ARG A 8 -4.86 10.08 14.06
CA ARG A 8 -5.04 9.11 15.17
C ARG A 8 -6.03 8.01 14.82
N GLN A 9 -7.04 8.28 14.00
CA GLN A 9 -7.98 7.27 13.52
C GLN A 9 -7.33 6.33 12.49
N VAL A 10 -6.54 6.84 11.54
CA VAL A 10 -5.76 6.01 10.61
C VAL A 10 -4.82 5.09 11.37
N LEU A 11 -4.09 5.60 12.35
CA LEU A 11 -3.21 4.80 13.21
C LEU A 11 -3.99 3.72 13.98
N LYS A 12 -5.20 4.02 14.47
CA LYS A 12 -6.04 3.04 15.15
C LYS A 12 -6.56 1.96 14.19
N ILE A 13 -6.97 2.34 12.98
CA ILE A 13 -7.44 1.39 11.95
C ILE A 13 -6.28 0.51 11.49
N VAL A 14 -5.11 1.09 11.20
CA VAL A 14 -3.91 0.34 10.85
C VAL A 14 -3.50 -0.59 12.01
N ALA A 15 -3.55 -0.12 13.25
CA ALA A 15 -3.28 -0.95 14.43
C ALA A 15 -4.30 -2.08 14.63
N SER A 16 -5.59 -1.82 14.38
CA SER A 16 -6.64 -2.86 14.49
C SER A 16 -6.54 -3.92 13.39
N VAL A 17 -6.21 -3.50 12.16
CA VAL A 17 -5.92 -4.40 11.04
C VAL A 17 -4.71 -5.30 11.34
N THR A 18 -3.73 -4.78 12.10
CA THR A 18 -2.53 -5.54 12.46
C THR A 18 -2.71 -6.48 13.67
N LEU A 19 -3.79 -6.35 14.44
CA LEU A 19 -4.07 -7.16 15.63
C LEU A 19 -5.03 -8.34 15.37
N SER A 20 -5.41 -8.60 14.13
CA SER A 20 -6.27 -9.73 13.79
C SER A 20 -5.60 -11.06 14.15
N PRO A 21 -6.28 -12.01 14.86
CA PRO A 21 -5.74 -13.30 15.24
C PRO A 21 -5.65 -14.31 14.08
N TRP A 22 -5.88 -13.89 12.83
CA TRP A 22 -5.80 -14.77 11.67
C TRP A 22 -4.34 -15.20 11.44
N PRO A 23 -4.07 -16.47 11.12
CA PRO A 23 -2.74 -16.91 10.74
C PRO A 23 -2.37 -16.26 9.41
N LEU A 24 -1.70 -15.12 9.49
CA LEU A 24 -1.08 -14.48 8.34
C LEU A 24 -0.02 -15.44 7.78
N PRO A 25 0.11 -15.56 6.45
CA PRO A 25 1.28 -16.22 5.88
C PRO A 25 2.53 -15.63 6.52
N ALA A 26 3.53 -16.44 6.80
CA ALA A 26 4.69 -16.21 7.66
C ALA A 26 5.56 -14.96 7.37
N ALA A 27 5.14 -14.04 6.51
CA ALA A 27 5.86 -12.86 6.04
C ALA A 27 5.45 -11.53 6.71
N SER A 28 4.42 -11.46 7.55
CA SER A 28 4.09 -10.19 8.23
C SER A 28 4.76 -10.10 9.59
N THR A 29 6.06 -9.86 9.59
CA THR A 29 6.79 -9.49 10.80
C THR A 29 6.30 -8.12 11.31
N SER A 30 6.50 -7.83 12.60
CA SER A 30 6.20 -6.50 13.16
C SER A 30 6.87 -5.35 12.38
N ALA A 31 8.03 -5.61 11.78
CA ALA A 31 8.74 -4.67 10.91
C ALA A 31 7.93 -4.31 9.64
N ASN A 32 7.29 -5.29 8.99
CA ASN A 32 6.45 -5.03 7.81
C ASN A 32 5.24 -4.16 8.15
N ARG A 33 4.65 -4.35 9.31
CA ARG A 33 3.50 -3.55 9.76
C ARG A 33 3.86 -2.09 10.01
N VAL A 34 5.03 -1.86 10.61
CA VAL A 34 5.55 -0.49 10.83
C VAL A 34 5.84 0.17 9.49
N GLN A 35 6.43 -0.55 8.54
CA GLN A 35 6.71 -0.06 7.20
C GLN A 35 5.40 0.28 6.45
N GLN A 36 4.39 -0.56 6.52
CA GLN A 36 3.07 -0.31 5.93
C GLN A 36 2.41 0.94 6.52
N ALA A 37 2.42 1.09 7.85
CA ALA A 37 1.89 2.27 8.52
C ALA A 37 2.63 3.55 8.11
N ALA A 38 3.95 3.49 8.01
CA ALA A 38 4.78 4.62 7.57
C ALA A 38 4.46 5.01 6.12
N ALA A 39 4.29 4.03 5.21
CA ALA A 39 3.93 4.28 3.82
C ALA A 39 2.55 4.97 3.71
N LEU A 40 1.56 4.52 4.46
CA LEU A 40 0.22 5.14 4.47
C LEU A 40 0.25 6.57 5.01
N LEU A 41 1.02 6.83 6.06
CA LEU A 41 1.18 8.18 6.59
C LEU A 41 1.90 9.10 5.61
N ALA A 42 2.93 8.60 4.93
CA ALA A 42 3.65 9.35 3.90
C ALA A 42 2.76 9.66 2.69
N ALA A 43 1.86 8.74 2.31
CA ALA A 43 0.93 8.90 1.20
C ALA A 43 -0.08 10.05 1.40
N THR A 44 -0.38 10.41 2.65
CA THR A 44 -1.27 11.52 3.01
C THR A 44 -0.52 12.81 3.35
N ALA A 45 0.81 12.79 3.35
CA ALA A 45 1.63 13.94 3.71
C ALA A 45 1.76 14.95 2.56
N GLU A 46 1.93 16.22 2.89
CA GLU A 46 2.35 17.23 1.92
C GLU A 46 3.74 16.89 1.37
N GLY A 47 3.89 16.90 0.04
CA GLY A 47 5.14 16.54 -0.64
C GLY A 47 5.15 15.13 -1.23
N ALA A 48 4.09 14.35 -1.09
CA ALA A 48 3.92 13.14 -1.89
C ALA A 48 3.83 13.50 -3.38
N ILE A 49 4.38 12.67 -4.26
CA ILE A 49 4.32 12.88 -5.72
C ILE A 49 2.88 12.73 -6.19
N LEU A 50 2.21 11.70 -5.70
CA LEU A 50 0.78 11.46 -5.83
C LEU A 50 0.23 11.24 -4.43
N GLN A 51 -0.53 12.20 -3.95
CA GLN A 51 -1.08 12.21 -2.59
C GLN A 51 -2.48 11.60 -2.58
N ILE A 52 -2.76 10.81 -1.55
CA ILE A 52 -4.12 10.35 -1.26
C ILE A 52 -4.75 11.34 -0.27
N ASP A 53 -6.02 11.71 -0.51
CA ASP A 53 -6.81 12.40 0.50
C ASP A 53 -7.06 11.47 1.69
N LEU A 54 -7.03 12.04 2.89
CA LEU A 54 -7.20 11.27 4.10
C LEU A 54 -8.59 10.62 4.20
N GLU A 55 -9.62 11.28 3.66
CA GLU A 55 -10.99 10.73 3.62
C GLU A 55 -11.06 9.54 2.68
N ASP A 56 -10.47 9.63 1.49
CA ASP A 56 -10.38 8.53 0.52
C ASP A 56 -9.61 7.33 1.09
N LEU A 57 -8.50 7.59 1.79
CA LEU A 57 -7.75 6.53 2.46
C LEU A 57 -8.60 5.82 3.53
N LEU A 58 -9.31 6.58 4.36
CA LEU A 58 -10.18 6.01 5.39
C LEU A 58 -11.30 5.18 4.79
N ASP A 59 -11.90 5.63 3.71
CA ASP A 59 -12.97 4.91 3.02
C ASP A 59 -12.42 3.64 2.36
N ALA A 60 -11.28 3.69 1.69
CA ALA A 60 -10.63 2.50 1.15
C ALA A 60 -10.36 1.46 2.24
N LEU A 61 -9.80 1.88 3.38
CA LEU A 61 -9.53 0.98 4.50
C LEU A 61 -10.79 0.35 5.11
N LYS A 62 -11.93 1.05 5.10
CA LYS A 62 -13.22 0.48 5.50
C LYS A 62 -13.67 -0.61 4.53
N PHE A 63 -13.51 -0.39 3.22
CA PHE A 63 -13.84 -1.37 2.19
C PHE A 63 -12.91 -2.59 2.19
N CYS A 64 -11.64 -2.43 2.60
CA CYS A 64 -10.71 -3.56 2.78
C CYS A 64 -11.15 -4.55 3.89
N GLY A 65 -12.04 -4.13 4.76
CA GLY A 65 -12.61 -4.97 5.82
C GLY A 65 -11.65 -5.23 6.99
N SER A 66 -12.03 -6.18 7.85
CA SER A 66 -11.30 -6.49 9.09
C SER A 66 -10.04 -7.34 8.88
N SER A 67 -9.85 -7.92 7.72
CA SER A 67 -8.74 -8.82 7.39
C SER A 67 -8.20 -8.56 5.99
N PRO A 68 -7.64 -7.36 5.73
CA PRO A 68 -7.08 -7.07 4.41
C PRO A 68 -5.89 -7.99 4.16
N VAL A 69 -5.80 -8.48 2.95
CA VAL A 69 -4.59 -9.17 2.49
C VAL A 69 -3.60 -8.09 2.12
N SER A 70 -2.51 -8.02 2.87
CA SER A 70 -1.48 -7.01 2.66
C SER A 70 -0.15 -7.63 2.27
N PHE A 71 0.59 -6.93 1.42
CA PHE A 71 1.96 -7.27 1.10
C PHE A 71 2.82 -6.03 0.91
N THR A 72 4.11 -6.19 1.11
CA THR A 72 5.12 -5.19 0.76
C THR A 72 6.23 -5.87 -0.03
N VAL A 73 6.56 -5.31 -1.17
CA VAL A 73 7.64 -5.76 -2.06
C VAL A 73 8.65 -4.64 -2.20
N THR A 74 9.93 -4.93 -2.02
CA THR A 74 11.02 -3.96 -2.20
C THR A 74 12.14 -4.59 -3.02
N ASN A 75 12.59 -3.89 -4.05
CA ASN A 75 13.75 -4.30 -4.87
C ASN A 75 14.42 -3.08 -5.51
N HIS A 76 15.69 -3.24 -5.87
CA HIS A 76 16.45 -2.25 -6.66
C HIS A 76 16.09 -2.30 -8.16
N ASP A 77 15.43 -3.34 -8.61
CA ASP A 77 14.98 -3.55 -9.99
C ASP A 77 13.45 -3.42 -10.04
N ALA A 78 12.96 -2.40 -10.72
CA ALA A 78 11.54 -2.14 -10.85
C ALA A 78 10.77 -3.28 -11.55
N CYS A 79 11.40 -3.97 -12.51
CA CYS A 79 10.79 -5.13 -13.17
C CYS A 79 10.53 -6.27 -12.17
N LYS A 80 11.47 -6.50 -11.27
CA LYS A 80 11.31 -7.51 -10.21
C LYS A 80 10.25 -7.11 -9.19
N VAL A 81 10.09 -5.81 -8.91
CA VAL A 81 8.98 -5.32 -8.09
C VAL A 81 7.64 -5.64 -8.76
N LEU A 82 7.52 -5.38 -10.05
CA LEU A 82 6.30 -5.69 -10.82
C LEU A 82 5.96 -7.17 -10.81
N ASP A 83 6.94 -8.03 -11.07
CA ASP A 83 6.74 -9.47 -11.07
C ASP A 83 6.33 -9.99 -9.69
N ALA A 84 6.98 -9.53 -8.64
CA ALA A 84 6.62 -9.88 -7.27
C ALA A 84 5.22 -9.36 -6.87
N CYS A 85 4.80 -8.18 -7.36
CA CYS A 85 3.43 -7.69 -7.18
C CYS A 85 2.42 -8.60 -7.88
N ARG A 86 2.67 -9.01 -9.14
CA ARG A 86 1.80 -9.96 -9.86
C ARG A 86 1.66 -11.27 -9.11
N ASP A 87 2.77 -11.83 -8.63
CA ASP A 87 2.77 -13.07 -7.87
C ASP A 87 2.00 -12.95 -6.55
N ALA A 88 2.16 -11.84 -5.84
CA ALA A 88 1.44 -11.56 -4.62
C ALA A 88 -0.07 -11.44 -4.87
N LEU A 89 -0.47 -10.66 -5.88
CA LEU A 89 -1.86 -10.46 -6.25
C LEU A 89 -2.55 -11.75 -6.73
N ALA A 90 -1.82 -12.62 -7.42
CA ALA A 90 -2.35 -13.92 -7.87
C ALA A 90 -2.74 -14.84 -6.70
N ARG A 91 -2.14 -14.64 -5.53
CA ARG A 91 -2.42 -15.42 -4.31
C ARG A 91 -3.59 -14.87 -3.49
N ILE A 92 -4.07 -13.66 -3.80
CA ILE A 92 -5.18 -13.04 -3.09
C ILE A 92 -6.49 -13.75 -3.50
N PRO A 93 -7.29 -14.22 -2.54
CA PRO A 93 -8.60 -14.80 -2.82
C PRO A 93 -9.52 -13.81 -3.52
N THR A 94 -10.36 -14.27 -4.45
CA THR A 94 -11.24 -13.43 -5.25
C THR A 94 -12.14 -12.53 -4.42
N HIS A 95 -12.66 -13.05 -3.28
CA HIS A 95 -13.54 -12.26 -2.40
C HIS A 95 -12.85 -11.09 -1.69
N ASN A 96 -11.52 -11.02 -1.71
CA ASN A 96 -10.74 -9.92 -1.13
C ASN A 96 -10.32 -8.88 -2.19
N LYS A 97 -10.74 -9.03 -3.44
CA LYS A 97 -10.38 -8.13 -4.55
C LYS A 97 -11.37 -6.98 -4.75
N THR A 98 -11.97 -6.50 -3.67
CA THR A 98 -13.01 -5.47 -3.69
C THR A 98 -12.52 -4.07 -3.31
N ALA A 99 -11.36 -3.99 -2.69
CA ALA A 99 -10.72 -2.72 -2.36
C ALA A 99 -9.19 -2.88 -2.31
N ALA A 100 -8.47 -1.81 -2.62
CA ALA A 100 -7.01 -1.76 -2.47
C ALA A 100 -6.51 -0.36 -2.16
N VAL A 101 -5.50 -0.29 -1.30
CA VAL A 101 -4.68 0.90 -1.08
C VAL A 101 -3.28 0.56 -1.52
N VAL A 102 -2.76 1.27 -2.52
CA VAL A 102 -1.44 1.01 -3.10
C VAL A 102 -0.55 2.22 -2.92
N VAL A 103 0.58 2.04 -2.25
CA VAL A 103 1.59 3.07 -2.06
C VAL A 103 2.89 2.62 -2.69
N CYS A 104 3.34 3.34 -3.71
CA CYS A 104 4.66 3.20 -4.28
C CYS A 104 5.61 4.17 -3.58
N SER A 105 6.69 3.67 -3.04
CA SER A 105 7.71 4.46 -2.37
C SER A 105 9.07 4.20 -3.00
N GLY A 106 9.91 5.21 -3.09
CA GLY A 106 11.26 5.02 -3.62
C GLY A 106 12.05 6.30 -3.75
N TYR A 107 13.30 6.14 -4.16
CA TYR A 107 14.22 7.23 -4.40
C TYR A 107 15.30 6.81 -5.40
N GLY A 108 15.75 7.75 -6.24
CA GLY A 108 16.79 7.49 -7.23
C GLY A 108 16.26 7.02 -8.59
N GLU A 109 17.13 6.45 -9.42
CA GLU A 109 16.83 6.10 -10.82
C GLU A 109 15.84 4.93 -10.94
N SER A 110 15.82 4.03 -9.96
CA SER A 110 14.89 2.89 -9.94
C SER A 110 13.44 3.29 -9.59
N PHE A 111 13.21 4.56 -9.26
CA PHE A 111 11.90 5.06 -8.88
C PHE A 111 11.46 6.22 -9.77
N GLY A 112 10.49 5.96 -10.62
CA GLY A 112 9.88 6.96 -11.47
C GLY A 112 8.37 6.82 -11.56
N LEU A 113 7.68 7.88 -11.93
CA LEU A 113 6.21 7.88 -12.03
C LEU A 113 5.70 6.82 -13.01
N HIS A 114 6.45 6.52 -14.07
CA HIS A 114 6.10 5.46 -15.01
C HIS A 114 6.10 4.06 -14.36
N HIS A 115 7.07 3.76 -13.47
CA HIS A 115 7.07 2.51 -12.72
C HIS A 115 5.86 2.41 -11.77
N CYS A 116 5.49 3.53 -11.12
CA CYS A 116 4.28 3.59 -10.29
C CYS A 116 3.04 3.31 -11.14
N THR A 117 2.93 3.91 -12.32
CA THR A 117 1.81 3.69 -13.24
C THR A 117 1.69 2.23 -13.68
N GLU A 118 2.81 1.57 -13.93
CA GLU A 118 2.81 0.14 -14.26
C GLU A 118 2.31 -0.72 -13.09
N VAL A 119 2.75 -0.41 -11.85
CA VAL A 119 2.26 -1.10 -10.64
C VAL A 119 0.76 -0.88 -10.47
N PHE A 120 0.28 0.36 -10.62
CA PHE A 120 -1.14 0.68 -10.50
C PHE A 120 -1.97 -0.08 -11.55
N SER A 121 -1.48 -0.15 -12.78
CA SER A 121 -2.11 -0.94 -13.84
C SER A 121 -2.19 -2.42 -13.49
N VAL A 122 -1.12 -3.00 -12.97
CA VAL A 122 -1.10 -4.41 -12.53
C VAL A 122 -2.12 -4.67 -11.43
N VAL A 123 -2.20 -3.80 -10.42
CA VAL A 123 -3.19 -3.92 -9.34
C VAL A 123 -4.59 -3.77 -9.89
N GLN A 124 -4.84 -2.76 -10.70
CA GLN A 124 -6.15 -2.47 -11.28
C GLN A 124 -6.70 -3.66 -12.09
N HIS A 125 -5.85 -4.32 -12.88
CA HIS A 125 -6.26 -5.50 -13.64
C HIS A 125 -6.47 -6.76 -12.78
N ALA A 126 -5.85 -6.81 -11.60
CA ALA A 126 -6.00 -7.94 -10.68
C ALA A 126 -7.23 -7.82 -9.79
N MET A 127 -7.79 -6.62 -9.65
CA MET A 127 -8.95 -6.35 -8.81
C MET A 127 -10.27 -6.49 -9.57
N ASP A 128 -11.39 -6.55 -8.85
CA ASP A 128 -12.72 -6.53 -9.45
C ASP A 128 -12.99 -5.16 -10.11
N GLU A 129 -13.80 -5.13 -11.19
CA GLU A 129 -14.11 -3.89 -11.91
C GLU A 129 -14.75 -2.81 -11.04
N SER A 130 -15.50 -3.21 -10.01
CA SER A 130 -16.14 -2.32 -9.05
C SER A 130 -15.31 -2.04 -7.80
N ALA A 131 -14.05 -2.51 -7.77
CA ALA A 131 -13.21 -2.36 -6.60
C ALA A 131 -12.90 -0.89 -6.29
N TYR A 132 -12.96 -0.53 -5.03
CA TYR A 132 -12.53 0.78 -4.55
C TYR A 132 -11.01 0.81 -4.43
N GLN A 133 -10.36 1.65 -5.22
CA GLN A 133 -8.91 1.67 -5.29
C GLN A 133 -8.37 3.08 -5.10
N VAL A 134 -7.35 3.21 -4.26
CA VAL A 134 -6.60 4.45 -4.07
C VAL A 134 -5.11 4.19 -4.25
N PHE A 135 -4.44 5.13 -4.89
CA PHE A 135 -3.05 5.02 -5.29
C PHE A 135 -2.25 6.21 -4.80
N ALA A 136 -1.04 5.97 -4.31
CA ALA A 136 -0.09 7.01 -3.93
C ALA A 136 1.31 6.71 -4.44
N ALA A 137 2.09 7.78 -4.62
CA ALA A 137 3.52 7.70 -4.89
C ALA A 137 4.25 8.70 -3.99
N VAL A 138 5.26 8.25 -3.29
CA VAL A 138 6.02 9.06 -2.32
C VAL A 138 7.52 8.90 -2.50
N PHE A 139 8.25 9.98 -2.28
CA PHE A 139 9.70 9.90 -2.15
C PHE A 139 10.08 9.37 -0.76
N ASP A 140 10.93 8.35 -0.74
CA ASP A 140 11.52 7.81 0.48
C ASP A 140 13.04 7.75 0.33
N PRO A 141 13.79 8.71 0.89
CA PRO A 141 15.25 8.74 0.79
C PRO A 141 15.96 7.53 1.43
N ALA A 142 15.26 6.78 2.29
CA ALA A 142 15.79 5.55 2.88
C ALA A 142 15.87 4.40 1.87
N LEU A 143 15.12 4.49 0.77
CA LEU A 143 15.09 3.51 -0.33
C LEU A 143 16.04 3.93 -1.45
N VAL A 144 17.34 4.06 -1.14
CA VAL A 144 18.36 4.47 -2.13
C VAL A 144 18.38 3.48 -3.30
N ASP A 145 18.13 3.99 -4.52
CA ASP A 145 18.03 3.20 -5.76
C ASP A 145 17.15 1.94 -5.66
N ALA A 146 16.12 2.02 -4.83
CA ALA A 146 15.15 0.95 -4.67
C ALA A 146 13.71 1.47 -4.79
N MET A 147 12.80 0.57 -5.14
CA MET A 147 11.36 0.80 -5.15
C MET A 147 10.69 -0.16 -4.18
N SER A 148 9.78 0.34 -3.38
CA SER A 148 8.91 -0.44 -2.51
C SER A 148 7.44 -0.22 -2.87
N VAL A 149 6.68 -1.29 -2.92
CA VAL A 149 5.23 -1.26 -3.12
C VAL A 149 4.56 -1.87 -1.92
N THR A 150 3.69 -1.10 -1.29
CA THR A 150 2.80 -1.55 -0.21
C THR A 150 1.39 -1.60 -0.74
N CYS A 151 0.76 -2.76 -0.67
CA CYS A 151 -0.64 -2.97 -1.03
C CYS A 151 -1.40 -3.53 0.19
N LEU A 152 -2.58 -2.98 0.44
CA LEU A 152 -3.51 -3.35 1.50
C LEU A 152 -4.87 -3.68 0.90
#